data_88a4aae60310bc2a1468606c2c176206
#
_entry.id   88a4aae60310bc2a1468606c2c176206
#
_cell.length_a   1.000
_cell.length_b   1.000
_cell.length_c   1.000
_cell.angle_alpha   90.00
_cell.angle_beta   90.00
_cell.angle_gamma   90.00
#
_symmetry.space_group_name_H-M   'P 1'
#
loop_
_entity.id
_entity.type
_entity.pdbx_description
1 polymer ?
#
loop_
_entity_poly.entity_id
_entity_poly.type
_entity_poly.pdbx_seq_one_letter_code
_entity_poly.pdbx_strand_id
1 'polypeptide(L)'
;SAPARLEGSIQRALVAPEDGFLQHSYVRPGDQVKANQVLAELADQDLLLEKRRWQSELAQYENAYGASLAQSDRVQMVINQAKAESARSQLILAEEKLLRSRIIAPFDGVIIKGDLKQSLGAPVQRGDILLTIAPVSQFRLIVEVDERDISAIKVSQEGKVSLTSLPDKTFPFYVKRITPAATSKEGRNFFEVEGALKTNNLMALRPGLEGAFDFKK
;
A
#
# COMPACT_ATOMS: atom_id res chain seq x y z
N SER A 1 7.02 -32.85 -13.39
CA SER A 1 7.23 -31.65 -12.58
C SER A 1 7.50 -30.47 -13.50
N ALA A 2 6.88 -29.36 -13.24
CA ALA A 2 7.05 -28.14 -14.02
C ALA A 2 7.58 -27.02 -13.12
N PRO A 3 8.19 -25.97 -13.67
CA PRO A 3 8.76 -24.89 -12.88
C PRO A 3 7.66 -24.10 -12.15
N ALA A 4 7.94 -23.76 -10.92
CA ALA A 4 7.11 -22.90 -10.09
C ALA A 4 7.95 -21.78 -9.48
N ARG A 5 7.36 -20.59 -9.33
CA ARG A 5 7.97 -19.48 -8.62
C ARG A 5 7.00 -18.91 -7.60
N LEU A 6 7.54 -18.52 -6.48
CA LEU A 6 6.79 -17.85 -5.43
C LEU A 6 6.90 -16.35 -5.62
N GLU A 7 5.78 -15.70 -5.81
CA GLU A 7 5.72 -14.24 -5.92
C GLU A 7 5.01 -13.63 -4.72
N GLY A 8 5.43 -12.42 -4.32
CA GLY A 8 4.61 -11.61 -3.43
C GLY A 8 3.30 -11.28 -4.15
N SER A 9 2.16 -11.48 -3.48
CA SER A 9 0.85 -11.38 -4.14
C SER A 9 0.53 -9.96 -4.61
N ILE A 10 1.02 -8.95 -3.90
CA ILE A 10 0.84 -7.53 -4.22
C ILE A 10 2.05 -6.78 -3.71
N GLN A 11 2.69 -6.00 -4.59
CA GLN A 11 3.63 -4.97 -4.18
C GLN A 11 2.93 -3.63 -4.35
N ARG A 12 2.94 -2.81 -3.32
CA ARG A 12 2.35 -1.48 -3.37
C ARG A 12 3.42 -0.41 -3.24
N ALA A 13 3.47 0.47 -4.24
CA ALA A 13 4.26 1.67 -4.17
C ALA A 13 3.54 2.70 -3.27
N LEU A 14 4.26 3.24 -2.30
CA LEU A 14 3.82 4.35 -1.47
C LEU A 14 4.42 5.62 -2.06
N VAL A 15 3.57 6.50 -2.53
CA VAL A 15 3.97 7.71 -3.26
C VAL A 15 3.79 8.95 -2.40
N ALA A 16 4.55 10.00 -2.73
CA ALA A 16 4.33 11.32 -2.14
C ALA A 16 2.94 11.84 -2.54
N PRO A 17 2.06 12.16 -1.59
CA PRO A 17 0.71 12.62 -1.90
C PRO A 17 0.66 14.06 -2.41
N GLU A 18 1.66 14.86 -2.07
CA GLU A 18 1.82 16.26 -2.46
C GLU A 18 3.30 16.61 -2.57
N ASP A 19 3.60 17.76 -3.18
CA ASP A 19 4.95 18.32 -3.22
C ASP A 19 5.39 18.73 -1.80
N GLY A 20 6.65 18.51 -1.48
CA GLY A 20 7.17 18.84 -0.16
C GLY A 20 8.62 18.42 0.01
N PHE A 21 9.05 18.32 1.26
CA PHE A 21 10.39 17.89 1.62
C PHE A 21 10.30 16.70 2.57
N LEU A 22 11.15 15.72 2.36
CA LEU A 22 11.25 14.55 3.24
C LEU A 22 11.89 14.98 4.56
N GLN A 23 11.16 14.84 5.68
CA GLN A 23 11.61 15.24 7.00
C GLN A 23 12.12 14.06 7.84
N HIS A 24 11.35 12.98 7.91
CA HIS A 24 11.69 11.80 8.69
C HIS A 24 11.47 10.51 7.88
N SER A 25 12.33 9.54 8.12
CA SER A 25 12.17 8.16 7.67
C SER A 25 12.46 7.21 8.83
N TYR A 26 11.50 6.36 9.14
CA TYR A 26 11.52 5.45 10.28
C TYR A 26 11.89 4.03 9.90
N VAL A 27 11.91 3.72 8.61
CA VAL A 27 12.08 2.35 8.09
C VAL A 27 13.15 2.27 7.01
N ARG A 28 13.64 1.05 6.78
CA ARG A 28 14.57 0.69 5.72
C ARG A 28 14.08 -0.55 4.98
N PRO A 29 14.58 -0.82 3.75
CA PRO A 29 14.33 -2.09 3.07
C PRO A 29 14.68 -3.28 3.97
N GLY A 30 13.77 -4.24 4.08
CA GLY A 30 13.86 -5.40 4.95
C GLY A 30 13.10 -5.29 6.28
N ASP A 31 12.70 -4.09 6.68
CA ASP A 31 11.94 -3.90 7.93
C ASP A 31 10.51 -4.42 7.80
N GLN A 32 10.05 -5.11 8.83
CA GLN A 32 8.65 -5.49 8.99
C GLN A 32 7.86 -4.34 9.62
N VAL A 33 6.69 -4.08 9.07
CA VAL A 33 5.82 -2.98 9.51
C VAL A 33 4.38 -3.46 9.71
N LYS A 34 3.67 -2.76 10.58
CA LYS A 34 2.26 -3.00 10.85
C LYS A 34 1.37 -2.04 10.05
N ALA A 35 0.16 -2.45 9.76
CA ALA A 35 -0.86 -1.57 9.19
C ALA A 35 -1.00 -0.29 10.02
N ASN A 36 -1.14 0.85 9.35
CA ASN A 36 -1.21 2.20 9.94
C ASN A 36 0.06 2.70 10.65
N GLN A 37 1.15 1.95 10.63
CA GLN A 37 2.43 2.43 11.14
C GLN A 37 2.95 3.57 10.26
N VAL A 38 3.44 4.65 10.88
CA VAL A 38 4.08 5.75 10.17
C VAL A 38 5.46 5.31 9.70
N LEU A 39 5.70 5.41 8.40
CA LEU A 39 6.94 4.97 7.74
C LEU A 39 7.88 6.14 7.43
N ALA A 40 7.30 7.26 7.03
CA ALA A 40 8.01 8.49 6.71
C ALA A 40 7.11 9.70 6.94
N GLU A 41 7.71 10.86 7.08
CA GLU A 41 6.99 12.14 7.23
C GLU A 41 7.58 13.18 6.29
N LEU A 42 6.71 13.94 5.66
CA LEU A 42 7.05 15.14 4.92
C LEU A 42 7.04 16.33 5.87
N ALA A 43 7.76 17.40 5.54
CA ALA A 43 7.78 18.62 6.33
C ALA A 43 6.36 19.25 6.38
N ASP A 44 5.89 19.53 7.58
CA ASP A 44 4.53 19.94 7.86
C ASP A 44 4.41 21.31 8.57
N GLN A 45 5.52 22.01 8.77
CA GLN A 45 5.54 23.27 9.54
C GLN A 45 4.59 24.32 8.97
N ASP A 46 4.60 24.52 7.64
CA ASP A 46 3.72 25.48 6.98
C ASP A 46 2.24 25.08 7.12
N LEU A 47 1.95 23.79 7.03
CA LEU A 47 0.60 23.26 7.21
C LEU A 47 0.10 23.43 8.65
N LEU A 48 0.98 23.28 9.65
CA LEU A 48 0.65 23.52 11.05
C LEU A 48 0.33 24.99 11.30
N LEU A 49 1.09 25.92 10.69
CA LEU A 49 0.81 27.36 10.77
C LEU A 49 -0.51 27.71 10.07
N GLU A 50 -0.76 27.15 8.91
CA GLU A 50 -2.01 27.31 8.18
C GLU A 50 -3.22 26.82 8.98
N LYS A 51 -3.11 25.62 9.59
CA LYS A 51 -4.13 25.08 10.49
C LYS A 51 -4.44 26.05 11.64
N ARG A 52 -3.41 26.55 12.32
CA ARG A 52 -3.57 27.53 13.43
C ARG A 52 -4.25 28.81 12.98
N ARG A 53 -3.88 29.30 11.82
CA ARG A 53 -4.51 30.50 11.23
C ARG A 53 -6.00 30.28 11.04
N TRP A 54 -6.40 29.23 10.38
CA TRP A 54 -7.81 28.93 10.12
C TRP A 54 -8.60 28.62 11.39
N GLN A 55 -7.99 28.00 12.39
CA GLN A 55 -8.61 27.81 13.71
C GLN A 55 -8.91 29.16 14.37
N SER A 56 -7.98 30.11 14.31
CA SER A 56 -8.14 31.43 14.88
C SER A 56 -9.19 32.24 14.14
N GLU A 57 -9.19 32.23 12.81
CA GLU A 57 -10.19 32.91 11.99
C GLU A 57 -11.59 32.34 12.21
N LEU A 58 -11.74 31.03 12.27
CA LEU A 58 -13.01 30.36 12.57
C LEU A 58 -13.56 30.81 13.93
N ALA A 59 -12.73 30.79 14.96
CA ALA A 59 -13.13 31.22 16.30
C ALA A 59 -13.56 32.69 16.32
N GLN A 60 -12.84 33.56 15.58
CA GLN A 60 -13.18 34.98 15.44
C GLN A 60 -14.56 35.19 14.80
N TYR A 61 -14.86 34.50 13.71
CA TYR A 61 -16.15 34.59 13.02
C TYR A 61 -17.30 33.97 13.81
N GLU A 62 -17.07 32.90 14.54
CA GLU A 62 -18.06 32.29 15.44
C GLU A 62 -18.39 33.26 16.59
N ASN A 63 -17.40 33.92 17.18
CA ASN A 63 -17.61 34.94 18.20
C ASN A 63 -18.37 36.17 17.66
N ALA A 64 -18.02 36.61 16.45
CA ALA A 64 -18.71 37.70 15.77
C ALA A 64 -20.16 37.36 15.44
N TYR A 65 -20.43 36.09 15.05
CA TYR A 65 -21.79 35.60 14.86
C TYR A 65 -22.60 35.66 16.16
N GLY A 66 -22.02 35.20 17.27
CA GLY A 66 -22.66 35.23 18.59
C GLY A 66 -22.99 36.68 19.02
N ALA A 67 -22.09 37.65 18.77
CA ALA A 67 -22.33 39.07 19.04
C ALA A 67 -23.46 39.65 18.17
N SER A 68 -23.48 39.30 16.88
CA SER A 68 -24.55 39.70 15.95
C SER A 68 -25.91 39.12 16.37
N LEU A 69 -25.93 37.93 16.86
CA LEU A 69 -27.13 37.27 17.39
C LEU A 69 -27.65 38.02 18.61
N ALA A 70 -26.80 38.37 19.57
CA ALA A 70 -27.15 39.12 20.74
C ALA A 70 -27.71 40.51 20.43
N GLN A 71 -27.24 41.14 19.35
CA GLN A 71 -27.68 42.44 18.86
C GLN A 71 -28.87 42.35 17.88
N SER A 72 -29.35 41.16 17.57
CA SER A 72 -30.40 40.92 16.56
C SER A 72 -30.09 41.48 15.19
N ASP A 73 -28.80 41.64 14.85
CA ASP A 73 -28.31 42.11 13.54
C ASP A 73 -28.29 40.95 12.53
N ARG A 74 -29.40 40.79 11.80
CA ARG A 74 -29.56 39.70 10.82
C ARG A 74 -28.57 39.74 9.68
N VAL A 75 -28.18 40.92 9.24
CA VAL A 75 -27.23 41.05 8.11
C VAL A 75 -25.84 40.58 8.54
N GLN A 76 -25.37 41.03 9.69
CA GLN A 76 -24.08 40.59 10.21
C GLN A 76 -24.07 39.10 10.62
N MET A 77 -25.18 38.57 11.07
CA MET A 77 -25.32 37.14 11.33
C MET A 77 -25.06 36.32 10.06
N VAL A 78 -25.69 36.66 8.93
CA VAL A 78 -25.52 35.97 7.66
C VAL A 78 -24.07 36.09 7.16
N ILE A 79 -23.49 37.29 7.23
CA ILE A 79 -22.10 37.51 6.80
C ILE A 79 -21.13 36.71 7.67
N ASN A 80 -21.25 36.78 8.99
CA ASN A 80 -20.34 36.07 9.89
C ASN A 80 -20.49 34.56 9.81
N GLN A 81 -21.71 34.07 9.59
CA GLN A 81 -21.95 32.65 9.35
C GLN A 81 -21.25 32.15 8.07
N ALA A 82 -21.39 32.90 6.97
CA ALA A 82 -20.74 32.56 5.71
C ALA A 82 -19.20 32.55 5.83
N LYS A 83 -18.64 33.55 6.55
CA LYS A 83 -17.21 33.61 6.84
C LYS A 83 -16.74 32.45 7.72
N ALA A 84 -17.52 32.10 8.74
CA ALA A 84 -17.22 30.94 9.59
C ALA A 84 -17.21 29.61 8.80
N GLU A 85 -18.19 29.40 7.91
CA GLU A 85 -18.24 28.23 7.04
C GLU A 85 -17.05 28.16 6.09
N SER A 86 -16.65 29.29 5.50
CA SER A 86 -15.47 29.36 4.65
C SER A 86 -14.18 29.02 5.42
N ALA A 87 -14.02 29.59 6.62
CA ALA A 87 -12.86 29.31 7.48
C ALA A 87 -12.84 27.83 7.92
N ARG A 88 -14.00 27.25 8.23
CA ARG A 88 -14.12 25.82 8.58
C ARG A 88 -13.70 24.91 7.43
N SER A 89 -14.11 25.22 6.22
CA SER A 89 -13.72 24.47 5.02
C SER A 89 -12.21 24.51 4.79
N GLN A 90 -11.59 25.67 4.99
CA GLN A 90 -10.14 25.82 4.88
C GLN A 90 -9.39 25.09 5.99
N LEU A 91 -9.93 25.09 7.20
CA LEU A 91 -9.38 24.33 8.33
C LEU A 91 -9.40 22.82 8.04
N ILE A 92 -10.51 22.31 7.56
CA ILE A 92 -10.64 20.88 7.17
C ILE A 92 -9.60 20.53 6.09
N LEU A 93 -9.43 21.39 5.09
CA LEU A 93 -8.43 21.18 4.02
C LEU A 93 -7.00 21.11 4.59
N ALA A 94 -6.65 22.03 5.50
CA ALA A 94 -5.34 22.04 6.15
C ALA A 94 -5.12 20.78 6.99
N GLU A 95 -6.14 20.32 7.71
CA GLU A 95 -6.09 19.07 8.50
C GLU A 95 -5.93 17.83 7.62
N GLU A 96 -6.63 17.75 6.48
CA GLU A 96 -6.48 16.67 5.52
C GLU A 96 -5.06 16.63 4.92
N LYS A 97 -4.50 17.79 4.58
CA LYS A 97 -3.12 17.87 4.09
C LYS A 97 -2.11 17.41 5.15
N LEU A 98 -2.32 17.78 6.42
CA LEU A 98 -1.49 17.29 7.52
C LEU A 98 -1.54 15.77 7.69
N LEU A 99 -2.70 15.15 7.56
CA LEU A 99 -2.82 13.70 7.58
C LEU A 99 -2.05 13.05 6.43
N ARG A 100 -2.05 13.66 5.24
CA ARG A 100 -1.31 13.18 4.07
C ARG A 100 0.19 13.41 4.16
N SER A 101 0.68 14.29 5.02
CA SER A 101 2.12 14.49 5.23
C SER A 101 2.79 13.26 5.86
N ARG A 102 2.02 12.34 6.42
CA ARG A 102 2.50 11.07 6.97
C ARG A 102 2.27 9.94 5.98
N ILE A 103 3.36 9.24 5.65
CA ILE A 103 3.30 8.04 4.82
C ILE A 103 3.13 6.85 5.75
N ILE A 104 1.99 6.18 5.65
CA ILE A 104 1.62 5.06 6.52
C ILE A 104 1.59 3.74 5.76
N ALA A 105 1.83 2.64 6.47
CA ALA A 105 1.69 1.30 5.92
C ALA A 105 0.21 0.96 5.69
N PRO A 106 -0.20 0.56 4.47
CA PRO A 106 -1.59 0.21 4.19
C PRO A 106 -2.00 -1.16 4.74
N PHE A 107 -1.04 -2.01 5.07
CA PHE A 107 -1.23 -3.37 5.59
C PHE A 107 0.04 -3.83 6.32
N ASP A 108 -0.05 -4.95 7.04
CA ASP A 108 1.11 -5.62 7.63
C ASP A 108 2.02 -6.15 6.52
N GLY A 109 3.27 -5.72 6.49
CA GLY A 109 4.14 -6.05 5.39
C GLY A 109 5.62 -5.89 5.66
N VAL A 110 6.41 -6.01 4.61
CA VAL A 110 7.87 -5.78 4.59
C VAL A 110 8.19 -4.70 3.59
N ILE A 111 9.04 -3.76 3.95
CA ILE A 111 9.58 -2.75 3.03
C ILE A 111 10.54 -3.42 2.08
N ILE A 112 10.27 -3.34 0.76
CA ILE A 112 11.09 -3.97 -0.28
C ILE A 112 12.11 -2.99 -0.85
N LYS A 113 11.70 -1.74 -1.08
CA LYS A 113 12.50 -0.69 -1.70
C LYS A 113 12.27 0.65 -1.03
N GLY A 114 13.27 1.52 -1.11
CA GLY A 114 13.22 2.90 -0.65
C GLY A 114 14.05 3.14 0.61
N ASP A 115 15.33 3.47 0.45
CA ASP A 115 16.16 3.95 1.55
C ASP A 115 16.09 5.47 1.62
N LEU A 116 15.06 5.97 2.31
CA LEU A 116 14.81 7.40 2.44
C LEU A 116 15.74 8.09 3.43
N LYS A 117 16.46 7.35 4.27
CA LYS A 117 17.37 7.95 5.26
C LYS A 117 18.52 8.72 4.61
N GLN A 118 18.89 8.34 3.39
CA GLN A 118 19.93 9.05 2.64
C GLN A 118 19.38 10.32 1.94
N SER A 119 18.09 10.48 1.87
CA SER A 119 17.40 11.56 1.14
C SER A 119 16.66 12.53 2.06
N LEU A 120 16.97 12.55 3.36
CA LEU A 120 16.35 13.49 4.30
C LEU A 120 16.66 14.93 3.90
N GLY A 121 15.63 15.79 3.89
CA GLY A 121 15.70 17.17 3.43
C GLY A 121 15.58 17.34 1.91
N ALA A 122 15.54 16.25 1.13
CA ALA A 122 15.36 16.35 -0.32
C ALA A 122 13.92 16.74 -0.69
N PRO A 123 13.74 17.52 -1.77
CA PRO A 123 12.42 17.78 -2.30
C PRO A 123 11.82 16.52 -2.91
N VAL A 124 10.52 16.35 -2.73
CA VAL A 124 9.71 15.32 -3.35
C VAL A 124 8.56 15.96 -4.11
N GLN A 125 8.20 15.36 -5.23
CA GLN A 125 7.05 15.79 -6.02
C GLN A 125 5.90 14.81 -5.84
N ARG A 126 4.69 15.30 -5.99
CA ARG A 126 3.48 14.48 -5.97
C ARG A 126 3.60 13.33 -6.96
N GLY A 127 3.39 12.10 -6.49
CA GLY A 127 3.50 10.88 -7.28
C GLY A 127 4.88 10.22 -7.26
N ASP A 128 5.91 10.86 -6.68
CA ASP A 128 7.22 10.21 -6.51
C ASP A 128 7.08 8.98 -5.63
N ILE A 129 7.64 7.86 -6.07
CA ILE A 129 7.65 6.62 -5.29
C ILE A 129 8.67 6.76 -4.16
N LEU A 130 8.18 6.73 -2.93
CA LEU A 130 9.01 6.84 -1.74
C LEU A 130 9.44 5.47 -1.21
N LEU A 131 8.49 4.54 -1.10
CA LEU A 131 8.70 3.20 -0.56
C LEU A 131 7.90 2.19 -1.37
N THR A 132 8.34 0.94 -1.36
CA THR A 132 7.56 -0.19 -1.87
C THR A 132 7.39 -1.21 -0.75
N ILE A 133 6.14 -1.61 -0.49
CA ILE A 133 5.76 -2.56 0.56
C ILE A 133 5.11 -3.79 -0.04
N ALA A 134 5.42 -4.96 0.52
CA ALA A 134 4.74 -6.22 0.20
C ALA A 134 4.14 -6.85 1.47
N PRO A 135 2.97 -7.52 1.38
CA PRO A 135 2.40 -8.25 2.51
C PRO A 135 3.31 -9.38 2.98
N VAL A 136 3.41 -9.58 4.31
CA VAL A 136 4.22 -10.66 4.90
C VAL A 136 3.61 -12.04 4.66
N SER A 137 2.29 -12.12 4.54
CA SER A 137 1.53 -13.37 4.62
C SER A 137 0.83 -13.76 3.32
N GLN A 138 0.96 -12.98 2.25
CA GLN A 138 0.27 -13.24 0.99
C GLN A 138 1.28 -13.51 -0.12
N PHE A 139 1.55 -14.80 -0.34
CA PHE A 139 2.30 -15.25 -1.48
C PHE A 139 1.34 -15.90 -2.48
N ARG A 140 1.57 -15.65 -3.76
CA ARG A 140 0.97 -16.41 -4.84
C ARG A 140 2.02 -17.34 -5.43
N LEU A 141 1.62 -18.56 -5.67
CA LEU A 141 2.42 -19.52 -6.40
C LEU A 141 2.09 -19.38 -7.88
N ILE A 142 3.06 -19.05 -8.70
CA ILE A 142 2.91 -19.05 -10.15
C ILE A 142 3.56 -20.30 -10.70
N VAL A 143 2.77 -21.08 -11.40
CA VAL A 143 3.14 -22.35 -11.99
C VAL A 143 3.03 -22.25 -13.49
N GLU A 144 4.08 -22.58 -14.22
CA GLU A 144 4.07 -22.63 -15.68
C GLU A 144 3.71 -24.04 -16.14
N VAL A 145 2.57 -24.18 -16.78
CA VAL A 145 2.04 -25.45 -17.27
C VAL A 145 2.08 -25.48 -18.78
N ASP A 146 2.66 -26.55 -19.35
CA ASP A 146 2.70 -26.78 -20.80
C ASP A 146 1.25 -26.85 -21.36
N GLU A 147 1.05 -26.30 -22.56
CA GLU A 147 -0.25 -26.30 -23.24
C GLU A 147 -0.88 -27.71 -23.33
N ARG A 148 -0.06 -28.74 -23.45
CA ARG A 148 -0.51 -30.13 -23.52
C ARG A 148 -1.16 -30.65 -22.23
N ASP A 149 -0.75 -30.09 -21.11
CA ASP A 149 -1.18 -30.53 -19.77
C ASP A 149 -2.26 -29.63 -19.16
N ILE A 150 -2.46 -28.43 -19.72
CA ILE A 150 -3.38 -27.43 -19.13
C ILE A 150 -4.83 -27.91 -19.05
N SER A 151 -5.27 -28.72 -20.02
CA SER A 151 -6.64 -29.26 -20.04
C SER A 151 -6.98 -30.18 -18.88
N ALA A 152 -5.95 -30.77 -18.24
CA ALA A 152 -6.09 -31.65 -17.07
C ALA A 152 -6.16 -30.86 -15.75
N ILE A 153 -5.92 -29.54 -15.77
CA ILE A 153 -5.85 -28.71 -14.58
C ILE A 153 -7.17 -27.97 -14.38
N LYS A 154 -7.68 -28.03 -13.15
CA LYS A 154 -8.95 -27.39 -12.76
C LYS A 154 -8.76 -26.43 -11.60
N VAL A 155 -9.57 -25.39 -11.58
CA VAL A 155 -9.66 -24.51 -10.41
C VAL A 155 -10.04 -25.32 -9.17
N SER A 156 -9.46 -24.99 -8.03
CA SER A 156 -9.57 -25.71 -6.76
C SER A 156 -8.83 -27.06 -6.69
N GLN A 157 -8.17 -27.48 -7.76
CA GLN A 157 -7.34 -28.69 -7.73
C GLN A 157 -6.17 -28.50 -6.76
N GLU A 158 -5.91 -29.51 -5.95
CA GLU A 158 -4.82 -29.49 -4.98
C GLU A 158 -3.51 -29.99 -5.60
N GLY A 159 -2.41 -29.46 -5.09
CA GLY A 159 -1.06 -29.84 -5.44
C GLY A 159 -0.09 -29.62 -4.31
N LYS A 160 1.16 -29.98 -4.54
CA LYS A 160 2.28 -29.74 -3.64
C LYS A 160 3.40 -29.06 -4.40
N VAL A 161 4.05 -28.11 -3.78
CA VAL A 161 5.25 -27.45 -4.30
C VAL A 161 6.43 -27.73 -3.38
N SER A 162 7.57 -28.07 -3.97
CA SER A 162 8.86 -28.18 -3.30
C SER A 162 9.72 -27.02 -3.75
N LEU A 163 10.23 -26.23 -2.82
CA LEU A 163 11.09 -25.09 -3.12
C LEU A 163 12.55 -25.51 -3.14
N THR A 164 13.30 -25.02 -4.10
CA THR A 164 14.74 -25.35 -4.26
C THR A 164 15.56 -24.99 -3.03
N SER A 165 15.18 -23.90 -2.33
CA SER A 165 15.82 -23.46 -1.10
C SER A 165 15.42 -24.26 0.15
N LEU A 166 14.35 -25.06 0.06
CA LEU A 166 13.80 -25.87 1.16
C LEU A 166 13.39 -27.27 0.63
N PRO A 167 14.36 -28.08 0.17
CA PRO A 167 14.07 -29.33 -0.55
C PRO A 167 13.35 -30.37 0.30
N ASP A 168 13.57 -30.35 1.61
CA ASP A 168 12.95 -31.29 2.56
C ASP A 168 11.51 -30.91 2.96
N LYS A 169 11.02 -29.76 2.47
CA LYS A 169 9.67 -29.28 2.80
C LYS A 169 8.81 -29.19 1.56
N THR A 170 7.62 -29.75 1.65
CA THR A 170 6.58 -29.59 0.63
C THR A 170 5.46 -28.71 1.17
N PHE A 171 5.00 -27.79 0.34
CA PHE A 171 3.93 -26.87 0.70
C PHE A 171 2.67 -27.24 -0.10
N PRO A 172 1.55 -27.56 0.57
CA PRO A 172 0.30 -27.80 -0.11
C PRO A 172 -0.26 -26.49 -0.67
N PHE A 173 -0.78 -26.54 -1.88
CA PHE A 173 -1.45 -25.43 -2.53
C PHE A 173 -2.73 -25.90 -3.24
N TYR A 174 -3.56 -24.96 -3.64
CA TYR A 174 -4.69 -25.20 -4.55
C TYR A 174 -4.69 -24.19 -5.70
N VAL A 175 -5.20 -24.60 -6.84
CA VAL A 175 -5.34 -23.77 -8.03
C VAL A 175 -6.42 -22.71 -7.77
N LYS A 176 -6.03 -21.44 -7.82
CA LYS A 176 -6.92 -20.31 -7.65
C LYS A 176 -7.45 -19.78 -8.98
N ARG A 177 -6.58 -19.71 -9.97
CA ARG A 177 -6.90 -19.17 -11.29
C ARG A 177 -5.96 -19.72 -12.35
N ILE A 178 -6.48 -19.85 -13.56
CA ILE A 178 -5.73 -20.19 -14.76
C ILE A 178 -5.77 -18.98 -15.69
N THR A 179 -4.60 -18.48 -16.10
CA THR A 179 -4.53 -17.35 -17.04
C THR A 179 -4.87 -17.85 -18.44
N PRO A 180 -5.82 -17.20 -19.16
CA PRO A 180 -6.29 -17.68 -20.45
C PRO A 180 -5.30 -17.42 -21.60
N ALA A 181 -4.20 -16.73 -21.36
CA ALA A 181 -3.19 -16.41 -22.36
C ALA A 181 -1.93 -17.26 -22.18
N ALA A 182 -1.47 -17.85 -23.27
CA ALA A 182 -0.21 -18.59 -23.30
C ALA A 182 0.98 -17.65 -23.52
N THR A 183 2.07 -17.94 -22.82
CA THR A 183 3.38 -17.31 -23.05
C THR A 183 4.29 -18.29 -23.78
N SER A 184 4.86 -17.85 -24.90
CA SER A 184 5.80 -18.69 -25.65
C SER A 184 7.22 -18.54 -25.11
N LYS A 185 7.83 -19.66 -24.69
CA LYS A 185 9.23 -19.74 -24.27
C LYS A 185 9.89 -20.92 -24.98
N GLU A 186 11.03 -20.71 -25.62
CA GLU A 186 11.82 -21.75 -26.28
C GLU A 186 11.00 -22.64 -27.26
N GLY A 187 10.06 -22.02 -28.00
CA GLY A 187 9.21 -22.72 -28.96
C GLY A 187 8.09 -23.58 -28.36
N ARG A 188 7.81 -23.42 -27.06
CA ARG A 188 6.70 -24.06 -26.37
C ARG A 188 5.76 -23.01 -25.76
N ASN A 189 4.49 -23.35 -25.70
CA ASN A 189 3.48 -22.52 -25.08
C ASN A 189 3.22 -22.98 -23.65
N PHE A 190 3.26 -22.05 -22.71
CA PHE A 190 2.98 -22.26 -21.30
C PHE A 190 1.84 -21.37 -20.84
N PHE A 191 0.97 -21.92 -20.01
CA PHE A 191 -0.06 -21.19 -19.30
C PHE A 191 0.37 -20.94 -17.86
N GLU A 192 0.15 -19.73 -17.38
CA GLU A 192 0.38 -19.41 -15.98
C GLU A 192 -0.84 -19.84 -15.15
N VAL A 193 -0.58 -20.65 -14.14
CA VAL A 193 -1.57 -21.10 -13.15
C VAL A 193 -1.22 -20.47 -11.82
N GLU A 194 -2.12 -19.67 -11.28
CA GLU A 194 -1.97 -19.09 -9.94
C GLU A 194 -2.49 -20.05 -8.90
N GLY A 195 -1.64 -20.42 -7.95
CA GLY A 195 -1.96 -21.22 -6.78
C GLY A 195 -1.92 -20.41 -5.49
N ALA A 196 -2.74 -20.80 -4.54
CA ALA A 196 -2.71 -20.29 -3.18
C ALA A 196 -2.14 -21.34 -2.23
N LEU A 197 -1.15 -20.97 -1.43
CA LEU A 197 -0.55 -21.85 -0.43
C LEU A 197 -1.51 -22.08 0.73
N LYS A 198 -1.61 -23.33 1.19
CA LYS A 198 -2.44 -23.74 2.34
C LYS A 198 -1.64 -23.77 3.64
N THR A 199 -0.72 -22.86 3.88
CA THR A 199 0.11 -22.90 5.07
C THR A 199 0.02 -21.60 5.86
N ASN A 200 -0.04 -21.72 7.18
CA ASN A 200 0.00 -20.58 8.09
C ASN A 200 1.45 -20.22 8.50
N ASN A 201 2.42 -21.07 8.18
CA ASN A 201 3.82 -20.83 8.51
C ASN A 201 4.59 -20.30 7.30
N LEU A 202 4.36 -19.03 6.98
CA LEU A 202 4.95 -18.34 5.85
C LEU A 202 6.28 -17.64 6.19
N MET A 203 6.76 -17.72 7.43
CA MET A 203 7.96 -16.99 7.89
C MET A 203 9.25 -17.43 7.20
N ALA A 204 9.31 -18.65 6.67
CA ALA A 204 10.45 -19.18 5.90
C ALA A 204 10.37 -18.84 4.41
N LEU A 205 9.24 -18.33 3.93
CA LEU A 205 9.00 -18.05 2.52
C LEU A 205 9.37 -16.61 2.20
N ARG A 206 10.00 -16.43 1.05
CA ARG A 206 10.36 -15.11 0.52
C ARG A 206 9.94 -15.02 -0.95
N PRO A 207 9.55 -13.84 -1.45
CA PRO A 207 9.31 -13.63 -2.87
C PRO A 207 10.55 -13.99 -3.70
N GLY A 208 10.33 -14.60 -4.86
CA GLY A 208 11.40 -14.98 -5.78
C GLY A 208 11.97 -16.39 -5.57
N LEU A 209 11.47 -17.16 -4.60
CA LEU A 209 11.85 -18.56 -4.46
C LEU A 209 11.29 -19.38 -5.62
N GLU A 210 12.16 -20.20 -6.21
CA GLU A 210 11.83 -21.14 -7.29
C GLU A 210 11.67 -22.55 -6.75
N GLY A 211 10.91 -23.36 -7.47
CA GLY A 211 10.67 -24.74 -7.08
C GLY A 211 10.03 -25.58 -8.19
N ALA A 212 9.71 -26.78 -7.85
CA ALA A 212 8.97 -27.72 -8.70
C ALA A 212 7.64 -28.12 -8.02
N PHE A 213 6.63 -28.34 -8.80
CA PHE A 213 5.31 -28.71 -8.29
C PHE A 213 4.80 -30.02 -8.90
N ASP A 214 3.88 -30.64 -8.16
CA ASP A 214 3.09 -31.77 -8.61
C ASP A 214 1.62 -31.58 -8.25
N PHE A 215 0.72 -31.79 -9.21
CA PHE A 215 -0.71 -31.83 -8.96
C PHE A 215 -1.14 -33.21 -8.44
N LYS A 216 -2.07 -33.23 -7.51
CA LYS A 216 -2.77 -34.48 -7.17
C LYS A 216 -3.65 -34.87 -8.37
N LYS A 217 -3.48 -36.13 -8.78
CA LYS A 217 -4.34 -36.77 -9.77
C LYS A 217 -5.77 -36.96 -9.24
#